data_5b2d04ff4aaa7830fd08a67c8e44f8b6
#
_entry.id   5b2d04ff4aaa7830fd08a67c8e44f8b6
#
_cell.length_a   1.000
_cell.length_b   1.000
_cell.length_c   1.000
_cell.angle_alpha   90.00
_cell.angle_beta   90.00
_cell.angle_gamma   90.00
#
_symmetry.space_group_name_H-M   'P 1'
#
loop_
_entity.id
_entity.type
_entity.pdbx_description
1 polymer ?
#
loop_
_entity_poly.entity_id
_entity_poly.type
_entity_poly.pdbx_seq_one_letter_code
_entity_poly.pdbx_strand_id
1 'polypeptide(L)'
;MNKGKGIKVIISMIGLDGHTTGGEIVARVLRDAGFEVIYLGATQTPEMILRAAIQEDVDAIGISSHASNFNQIEYLVELLKENGMEDVPVICGGNIPKHVASRLRDNGIAAVFPPGSSSAQIIDYVAANARGAARKSA
;
A
#
# COMPACT_ATOMS: atom_id res chain seq x y z
N MET A 1 6.01 6.07 -18.84
CA MET A 1 6.92 7.01 -18.20
C MET A 1 7.28 6.52 -16.82
N ASN A 2 8.49 6.79 -16.39
CA ASN A 2 9.04 6.19 -15.18
C ASN A 2 8.78 7.03 -13.93
N LYS A 3 7.51 7.33 -13.63
CA LYS A 3 7.16 8.11 -12.44
C LYS A 3 7.61 7.40 -11.15
N GLY A 4 7.68 6.08 -11.17
CA GLY A 4 8.06 5.29 -10.00
C GLY A 4 9.55 4.98 -9.88
N LYS A 5 10.38 5.53 -10.74
CA LYS A 5 11.81 5.22 -10.74
C LYS A 5 12.43 5.48 -9.36
N GLY A 6 13.08 4.46 -8.81
CA GLY A 6 13.73 4.54 -7.51
C GLY A 6 12.79 4.34 -6.33
N ILE A 7 11.51 4.07 -6.56
CA ILE A 7 10.52 3.88 -5.50
C ILE A 7 10.16 2.39 -5.41
N LYS A 8 10.29 1.84 -4.21
CA LYS A 8 10.00 0.44 -3.94
C LYS A 8 8.69 0.34 -3.15
N VAL A 9 7.76 -0.49 -3.64
CA VAL A 9 6.40 -0.61 -3.09
C VAL A 9 6.05 -2.06 -2.83
N ILE A 10 5.49 -2.35 -1.66
CA ILE A 10 4.85 -3.65 -1.40
C ILE A 10 3.39 -3.57 -1.79
N ILE A 11 2.90 -4.59 -2.47
CA ILE A 11 1.46 -4.80 -2.71
C ILE A 11 1.07 -6.13 -2.09
N SER A 12 0.02 -6.12 -1.26
CA SER A 12 -0.38 -7.32 -0.53
C SER A 12 -1.85 -7.29 -0.14
N MET A 13 -2.34 -8.44 0.30
CA MET A 13 -3.64 -8.61 0.94
C MET A 13 -3.43 -9.24 2.32
N ILE A 14 -4.20 -8.79 3.30
CA ILE A 14 -4.03 -9.22 4.69
C ILE A 14 -5.08 -10.25 5.06
N GLY A 15 -4.65 -11.27 5.79
CA GLY A 15 -5.55 -12.26 6.37
C GLY A 15 -6.13 -13.20 5.34
N LEU A 16 -7.38 -13.57 5.53
CA LEU A 16 -8.05 -14.58 4.70
C LEU A 16 -8.69 -14.00 3.44
N ASP A 17 -8.39 -12.75 3.10
CA ASP A 17 -8.91 -12.13 1.88
C ASP A 17 -8.27 -12.81 0.66
N GLY A 18 -9.08 -13.56 -0.07
CA GLY A 18 -8.62 -14.27 -1.28
C GLY A 18 -8.84 -13.52 -2.56
N HIS A 19 -9.27 -12.25 -2.50
CA HIS A 19 -9.54 -11.45 -3.70
C HIS A 19 -8.24 -10.85 -4.23
N THR A 20 -7.55 -11.58 -5.10
CA THR A 20 -6.20 -11.20 -5.54
C THR A 20 -6.17 -10.38 -6.83
N THR A 21 -7.24 -10.40 -7.63
CA THR A 21 -7.24 -9.78 -8.96
C THR A 21 -6.91 -8.29 -8.90
N GLY A 22 -7.55 -7.55 -7.99
CA GLY A 22 -7.31 -6.11 -7.86
C GLY A 22 -5.87 -5.79 -7.49
N GLY A 23 -5.30 -6.53 -6.55
CA GLY A 23 -3.91 -6.35 -6.15
C GLY A 23 -2.94 -6.67 -7.27
N GLU A 24 -3.22 -7.72 -8.04
CA GLU A 24 -2.39 -8.09 -9.17
C GLU A 24 -2.40 -7.01 -10.25
N ILE A 25 -3.55 -6.42 -10.53
CA ILE A 25 -3.68 -5.35 -11.52
C ILE A 25 -2.88 -4.13 -11.06
N VAL A 26 -3.03 -3.72 -9.81
CA VAL A 26 -2.31 -2.57 -9.27
C VAL A 26 -0.79 -2.82 -9.30
N ALA A 27 -0.37 -4.02 -8.93
CA ALA A 27 1.05 -4.37 -8.97
C ALA A 27 1.61 -4.22 -10.39
N ARG A 28 0.88 -4.69 -11.41
CA ARG A 28 1.28 -4.57 -12.80
C ARG A 28 1.33 -3.10 -13.24
N VAL A 29 0.30 -2.34 -12.88
CA VAL A 29 0.22 -0.92 -13.23
C VAL A 29 1.41 -0.15 -12.66
N LEU A 30 1.74 -0.38 -11.41
CA LEU A 30 2.87 0.29 -10.77
C LEU A 30 4.19 -0.15 -11.39
N ARG A 31 4.34 -1.45 -11.65
CA ARG A 31 5.55 -1.95 -12.29
C ARG A 31 5.78 -1.32 -13.66
N ASP A 32 4.70 -1.20 -14.45
CA ASP A 32 4.77 -0.58 -15.77
C ASP A 32 5.13 0.91 -15.70
N ALA A 33 4.82 1.56 -14.57
CA ALA A 33 5.15 2.96 -14.34
C ALA A 33 6.57 3.14 -13.76
N GLY A 34 7.34 2.07 -13.63
CA GLY A 34 8.73 2.13 -13.21
C GLY A 34 9.01 1.87 -11.75
N PHE A 35 7.97 1.61 -10.94
CA PHE A 35 8.16 1.23 -9.54
C PHE A 35 8.78 -0.16 -9.43
N GLU A 36 9.60 -0.34 -8.41
CA GLU A 36 10.01 -1.68 -8.02
C GLU A 36 8.92 -2.24 -7.11
N VAL A 37 8.19 -3.25 -7.58
CA VAL A 37 7.04 -3.80 -6.87
C VAL A 37 7.40 -5.14 -6.26
N ILE A 38 7.16 -5.25 -4.95
CA ILE A 38 7.30 -6.51 -4.23
C ILE A 38 5.88 -6.99 -3.95
N TYR A 39 5.44 -7.99 -4.68
CA TYR A 39 4.09 -8.53 -4.57
C TYR A 39 4.11 -9.70 -3.60
N LEU A 40 3.56 -9.48 -2.40
CA LEU A 40 3.50 -10.55 -1.38
C LEU A 40 2.29 -11.44 -1.54
N GLY A 41 1.25 -10.94 -2.20
CA GLY A 41 0.05 -11.73 -2.43
C GLY A 41 -0.88 -11.80 -1.24
N ALA A 42 -1.69 -12.85 -1.21
CA ALA A 42 -2.73 -13.05 -0.20
C ALA A 42 -2.19 -13.72 1.06
N THR A 43 -3.05 -13.79 2.06
CA THR A 43 -2.82 -14.53 3.33
C THR A 43 -1.62 -14.03 4.13
N GLN A 44 -1.28 -12.75 3.99
CA GLN A 44 -0.21 -12.16 4.77
C GLN A 44 -0.74 -11.65 6.11
N THR A 45 0.09 -11.73 7.14
CA THR A 45 -0.21 -11.08 8.42
C THR A 45 0.46 -9.71 8.45
N PRO A 46 -0.01 -8.79 9.32
CA PRO A 46 0.69 -7.51 9.49
C PRO A 46 2.17 -7.68 9.82
N GLU A 47 2.51 -8.67 10.64
CA GLU A 47 3.90 -8.95 11.00
C GLU A 47 4.74 -9.40 9.81
N MET A 48 4.17 -10.21 8.92
CA MET A 48 4.84 -10.64 7.70
C MET A 48 5.14 -9.47 6.79
N ILE A 49 4.17 -8.56 6.65
CA ILE A 49 4.32 -7.36 5.82
C ILE A 49 5.37 -6.43 6.43
N LEU A 50 5.33 -6.23 7.74
CA LEU A 50 6.34 -5.44 8.44
C LEU A 50 7.74 -5.99 8.19
N ARG A 51 7.91 -7.30 8.32
CA ARG A 51 9.22 -7.94 8.13
C ARG A 51 9.74 -7.71 6.72
N ALA A 52 8.86 -7.87 5.72
CA ALA A 52 9.23 -7.62 4.34
C ALA A 52 9.58 -6.15 4.11
N ALA A 53 8.81 -5.24 4.72
CA ALA A 53 9.04 -3.81 4.59
C ALA A 53 10.41 -3.42 5.14
N ILE A 54 10.80 -3.97 6.27
CA ILE A 54 12.10 -3.72 6.88
C ILE A 54 13.22 -4.31 6.01
N GLN A 55 13.06 -5.57 5.63
CA GLN A 55 14.08 -6.29 4.86
C GLN A 55 14.33 -5.62 3.51
N GLU A 56 13.29 -5.18 2.85
CA GLU A 56 13.38 -4.57 1.51
C GLU A 56 13.54 -3.06 1.54
N ASP A 57 13.40 -2.45 2.71
CA ASP A 57 13.51 -0.99 2.88
C ASP A 57 12.56 -0.27 1.93
N VAL A 58 11.28 -0.61 2.00
CA VAL A 58 10.29 -0.10 1.05
C VAL A 58 9.92 1.34 1.31
N ASP A 59 9.40 1.98 0.29
CA ASP A 59 9.02 3.40 0.33
C ASP A 59 7.51 3.61 0.47
N ALA A 60 6.72 2.58 0.21
CA ALA A 60 5.25 2.62 0.37
C ALA A 60 4.70 1.21 0.44
N ILE A 61 3.51 1.07 1.00
CA ILE A 61 2.82 -0.21 1.11
C ILE A 61 1.39 -0.01 0.64
N GLY A 62 0.94 -0.85 -0.30
CA GLY A 62 -0.44 -0.87 -0.78
C GLY A 62 -1.14 -2.15 -0.37
N ILE A 63 -2.30 -2.01 0.25
CA ILE A 63 -3.12 -3.15 0.68
C ILE A 63 -4.41 -3.15 -0.12
N SER A 64 -4.69 -4.25 -0.81
CA SER A 64 -5.97 -4.47 -1.47
C SER A 64 -6.89 -5.19 -0.48
N SER A 65 -8.07 -4.64 -0.24
CA SER A 65 -9.00 -5.18 0.75
C SER A 65 -10.42 -5.25 0.20
N HIS A 66 -11.11 -6.32 0.51
CA HIS A 66 -12.48 -6.55 0.02
C HIS A 66 -13.47 -6.91 1.12
N ALA A 67 -13.07 -6.95 2.36
CA ALA A 67 -14.01 -7.47 3.32
C ALA A 67 -13.92 -6.84 4.69
N SER A 68 -13.13 -7.38 5.57
CA SER A 68 -13.33 -7.13 6.97
C SER A 68 -12.04 -7.08 7.78
N ASN A 69 -10.91 -6.93 7.11
CA ASN A 69 -9.61 -7.01 7.78
C ASN A 69 -9.10 -5.64 8.18
N PHE A 70 -10.00 -4.69 8.41
CA PHE A 70 -9.61 -3.28 8.57
C PHE A 70 -8.81 -3.04 9.85
N ASN A 71 -9.13 -3.75 10.92
CA ASN A 71 -8.35 -3.63 12.15
C ASN A 71 -6.94 -4.22 12.01
N GLN A 72 -6.75 -5.21 11.14
CA GLN A 72 -5.41 -5.72 10.85
C GLN A 72 -4.59 -4.71 10.04
N ILE A 73 -5.24 -3.96 9.16
CA ILE A 73 -4.57 -2.88 8.43
C ILE A 73 -4.12 -1.78 9.41
N GLU A 74 -4.99 -1.42 10.34
CA GLU A 74 -4.66 -0.45 11.39
C GLU A 74 -3.50 -0.95 12.25
N TYR A 75 -3.48 -2.23 12.55
CA TYR A 75 -2.41 -2.85 13.32
C TYR A 75 -1.08 -2.78 12.55
N LEU A 76 -1.11 -2.95 11.24
CA LEU A 76 0.10 -2.79 10.42
C LEU A 76 0.69 -1.39 10.56
N VAL A 77 -0.16 -0.36 10.54
CA VAL A 77 0.29 1.02 10.74
C VAL A 77 0.97 1.19 12.10
N GLU A 78 0.38 0.61 13.14
CA GLU A 78 0.96 0.61 14.47
C GLU A 78 2.34 -0.05 14.52
N LEU A 79 2.46 -1.21 13.88
CA LEU A 79 3.73 -1.94 13.82
C LEU A 79 4.81 -1.13 13.11
N LEU A 80 4.45 -0.48 12.01
CA LEU A 80 5.40 0.36 11.27
C LEU A 80 5.89 1.50 12.16
N LYS A 81 4.97 2.16 12.86
CA LYS A 81 5.30 3.26 13.76
C LYS A 81 6.24 2.80 14.87
N GLU A 82 5.94 1.65 15.49
CA GLU A 82 6.76 1.09 16.57
C GLU A 82 8.16 0.69 16.12
N ASN A 83 8.34 0.47 14.82
CA ASN A 83 9.61 0.00 14.26
C ASN A 83 10.35 1.09 13.47
N GLY A 84 10.00 2.35 13.67
CA GLY A 84 10.70 3.46 13.04
C GLY A 84 10.40 3.65 11.57
N MET A 85 9.29 3.09 11.09
CA MET A 85 8.88 3.18 9.67
C MET A 85 7.59 3.97 9.50
N GLU A 86 7.30 4.92 10.39
CA GLU A 86 6.07 5.70 10.31
C GLU A 86 6.03 6.63 9.09
N ASP A 87 7.17 6.88 8.46
CA ASP A 87 7.27 7.66 7.23
C ASP A 87 6.95 6.86 5.96
N VAL A 88 6.73 5.55 6.09
CA VAL A 88 6.30 4.70 4.98
C VAL A 88 4.76 4.74 4.91
N PRO A 89 4.18 5.37 3.88
CA PRO A 89 2.73 5.45 3.81
C PRO A 89 2.11 4.09 3.50
N VAL A 90 0.99 3.81 4.17
CA VAL A 90 0.14 2.65 3.86
C VAL A 90 -1.09 3.18 3.14
N ILE A 91 -1.34 2.70 1.93
CA ILE A 91 -2.54 3.03 1.19
C ILE A 91 -3.40 1.78 1.04
N CYS A 92 -4.70 1.98 0.92
CA CYS A 92 -5.65 0.90 0.77
C CYS A 92 -6.50 1.12 -0.47
N GLY A 93 -6.87 0.04 -1.12
CA GLY A 93 -7.79 0.09 -2.24
C GLY A 93 -8.69 -1.13 -2.19
N GLY A 94 -9.75 -1.11 -3.01
CA GLY A 94 -10.70 -2.19 -3.09
C GLY A 94 -12.08 -1.78 -2.60
N ASN A 95 -12.88 -2.76 -2.21
CA ASN A 95 -14.26 -2.51 -1.81
C ASN A 95 -14.34 -2.11 -0.34
N ILE A 96 -14.06 -0.83 -0.08
CA ILE A 96 -14.02 -0.31 1.29
C ILE A 96 -15.15 0.71 1.46
N PRO A 97 -16.10 0.45 2.40
CA PRO A 97 -17.20 1.40 2.66
C PRO A 97 -16.67 2.77 3.12
N LYS A 98 -17.43 3.82 2.81
CA LYS A 98 -17.00 5.20 3.12
C LYS A 98 -16.72 5.42 4.61
N HIS A 99 -17.56 4.88 5.48
CA HIS A 99 -17.37 5.05 6.93
C HIS A 99 -16.11 4.33 7.42
N VAL A 100 -15.76 3.22 6.79
CA VAL A 100 -14.51 2.50 7.11
C VAL A 100 -13.33 3.27 6.55
N ALA A 101 -13.44 3.82 5.33
CA ALA A 101 -12.37 4.63 4.75
C ALA A 101 -12.01 5.83 5.65
N SER A 102 -13.02 6.52 6.19
CA SER A 102 -12.79 7.62 7.13
C SER A 102 -12.06 7.15 8.38
N ARG A 103 -12.50 6.02 8.94
CA ARG A 103 -11.88 5.44 10.12
C ARG A 103 -10.43 5.08 9.86
N LEU A 104 -10.15 4.47 8.72
CA LEU A 104 -8.78 4.09 8.37
C LEU A 104 -7.87 5.32 8.25
N ARG A 105 -8.35 6.38 7.59
CA ARG A 105 -7.57 7.61 7.49
C ARG A 105 -7.33 8.24 8.85
N ASP A 106 -8.32 8.23 9.73
CA ASP A 106 -8.17 8.76 11.09
C ASP A 106 -7.13 7.97 11.88
N ASN A 107 -6.93 6.71 11.54
CA ASN A 107 -6.00 5.82 12.25
C ASN A 107 -4.67 5.63 11.51
N GLY A 108 -4.33 6.55 10.60
CA GLY A 108 -2.99 6.62 10.02
C GLY A 108 -2.82 6.07 8.61
N ILE A 109 -3.90 5.60 7.98
CA ILE A 109 -3.83 5.20 6.57
C ILE A 109 -3.72 6.47 5.72
N ALA A 110 -2.72 6.50 4.84
CA ALA A 110 -2.40 7.71 4.08
C ALA A 110 -3.46 8.05 3.03
N ALA A 111 -4.03 7.03 2.37
CA ALA A 111 -5.08 7.24 1.38
C ALA A 111 -5.88 5.97 1.17
N VAL A 112 -7.14 6.14 0.78
CA VAL A 112 -8.02 5.02 0.42
C VAL A 112 -8.53 5.29 -1.00
N PHE A 113 -8.33 4.31 -1.89
CA PHE A 113 -8.77 4.40 -3.27
C PHE A 113 -10.04 3.57 -3.46
N PRO A 114 -11.19 4.21 -3.67
CA PRO A 114 -12.44 3.48 -3.86
C PRO A 114 -12.46 2.74 -5.20
N PRO A 115 -13.41 1.81 -5.40
CA PRO A 115 -13.58 1.16 -6.70
C PRO A 115 -13.76 2.21 -7.80
N GLY A 116 -13.15 1.99 -8.94
CA GLY A 116 -13.19 2.92 -10.05
C GLY A 116 -12.10 3.96 -10.05
N SER A 117 -11.21 3.97 -9.05
CA SER A 117 -10.04 4.85 -9.07
C SER A 117 -9.19 4.52 -10.29
N SER A 118 -8.69 5.54 -10.98
CA SER A 118 -7.87 5.31 -12.17
C SER A 118 -6.46 4.90 -11.80
N SER A 119 -5.80 4.20 -12.73
CA SER A 119 -4.39 3.85 -12.58
C SER A 119 -3.53 5.09 -12.37
N ALA A 120 -3.83 6.16 -13.11
CA ALA A 120 -3.08 7.41 -13.01
C ALA A 120 -3.17 8.00 -11.61
N GLN A 121 -4.33 7.94 -10.97
CA GLN A 121 -4.51 8.45 -9.61
C GLN A 121 -3.61 7.71 -8.62
N ILE A 122 -3.54 6.39 -8.73
CA ILE A 122 -2.73 5.57 -7.85
C ILE A 122 -1.24 5.84 -8.09
N ILE A 123 -0.82 5.83 -9.34
CA ILE A 123 0.57 6.09 -9.74
C ILE A 123 1.01 7.46 -9.21
N ASP A 124 0.22 8.49 -9.48
CA ASP A 124 0.58 9.85 -9.10
C ASP A 124 0.66 10.02 -7.59
N TYR A 125 -0.27 9.40 -6.86
CA TYR A 125 -0.27 9.48 -5.41
C TYR A 125 0.99 8.83 -4.83
N VAL A 126 1.31 7.61 -5.25
CA VAL A 126 2.47 6.89 -4.72
C VAL A 126 3.76 7.62 -5.09
N ALA A 127 3.87 8.10 -6.32
CA ALA A 127 5.06 8.84 -6.76
C ALA A 127 5.29 10.10 -5.94
N ALA A 128 4.21 10.79 -5.55
CA ALA A 128 4.31 12.05 -4.81
C ALA A 128 4.49 11.85 -3.30
N ASN A 129 4.02 10.73 -2.74
CA ASN A 129 3.89 10.57 -1.29
C ASN A 129 4.73 9.45 -0.69
N ALA A 130 5.39 8.63 -1.50
CA ALA A 130 6.26 7.58 -1.00
C ALA A 130 7.40 8.18 -0.17
N ARG A 131 7.93 7.38 0.75
CA ARG A 131 9.04 7.82 1.60
C ARG A 131 10.19 8.33 0.72
N GLY A 132 10.66 9.55 0.99
CA GLY A 132 11.76 10.14 0.25
C GLY A 132 11.44 10.52 -1.19
N ALA A 133 10.15 10.67 -1.54
CA ALA A 133 9.72 10.95 -2.91
C ALA A 133 10.37 12.22 -3.49
N ALA A 134 10.46 13.29 -2.71
CA ALA A 134 11.07 14.53 -3.18
C ALA A 134 12.54 14.33 -3.57
N ARG A 135 13.27 13.52 -2.81
CA ARG A 135 14.68 13.21 -3.08
C ARG A 135 14.81 12.30 -4.30
N LYS A 136 13.89 11.35 -4.45
CA LYS A 136 13.96 10.37 -5.54
C LYS A 136 13.49 10.93 -6.87
N SER A 137 12.63 11.94 -6.84
CA SER A 137 12.13 12.58 -8.05
C SER A 137 13.03 13.70 -8.55
N ALA A 138 14.06 14.06 -7.80
CA ALA A 138 14.98 15.12 -8.18
C ALA A 138 15.96 14.69 -9.30
#